data_fad5112aad921fe3b584d6ddc90e2e26
#
_entry.id   fad5112aad921fe3b584d6ddc90e2e26
#
_cell.length_a   1.000
_cell.length_b   1.000
_cell.length_c   1.000
_cell.angle_alpha   90.00
_cell.angle_beta   90.00
_cell.angle_gamma   90.00
#
_symmetry.space_group_name_H-M   'P 1'
#
loop_
_entity.id
_entity.type
_entity.pdbx_description
1 polymer ?
#
loop_
_entity_poly.entity_id
_entity_poly.type
_entity_poly.pdbx_seq_one_letter_code
_entity_poly.pdbx_strand_id
1 'polypeptide(L)'
;EPFVRKAVHQAMKVMGEVFVMGRNIEEAIARMNKKENRDFVASFDMLGEAARTMDDAYRYFESYRHAADVAGAAGNGHSISVKLSALHPRYEPARAGICIPIISEMVLDLALRCRESGVALTVDAEESERLMISLDIIRDVARHPSLEGWDGFGMAIQAYSKRGSAV
;
A
#
# COMPACT_ATOMS: atom_id res chain seq x y z
N GLU A 1 34.84 19.17 -1.81
CA GLU A 1 33.78 18.66 -0.93
C GLU A 1 32.36 19.17 -1.30
N PRO A 2 32.06 20.49 -1.39
CA PRO A 2 30.73 20.95 -1.75
C PRO A 2 30.29 20.54 -3.16
N PHE A 3 31.24 20.45 -4.09
CA PHE A 3 30.97 19.98 -5.46
C PHE A 3 30.59 18.49 -5.50
N VAL A 4 31.28 17.64 -4.76
CA VAL A 4 30.97 16.20 -4.67
C VAL A 4 29.60 15.99 -4.05
N ARG A 5 29.26 16.71 -2.98
CA ARG A 5 27.92 16.69 -2.37
C ARG A 5 26.83 17.07 -3.36
N LYS A 6 27.05 18.15 -4.12
CA LYS A 6 26.09 18.61 -5.12
C LYS A 6 25.90 17.59 -6.25
N ALA A 7 26.99 16.97 -6.72
CA ALA A 7 26.96 15.93 -7.76
C ALA A 7 26.23 14.68 -7.27
N VAL A 8 26.52 14.21 -6.05
CA VAL A 8 25.82 13.05 -5.44
C VAL A 8 24.34 13.36 -5.24
N HIS A 9 24.02 14.54 -4.73
CA HIS A 9 22.60 14.94 -4.55
C HIS A 9 21.84 14.98 -5.89
N GLN A 10 22.48 15.51 -6.94
CA GLN A 10 21.88 15.54 -8.27
C GLN A 10 21.72 14.14 -8.86
N ALA A 11 22.69 13.25 -8.68
CA ALA A 11 22.60 11.85 -9.11
C ALA A 11 21.48 11.11 -8.38
N MET A 12 21.36 11.28 -7.06
CA MET A 12 20.26 10.72 -6.27
C MET A 12 18.90 11.25 -6.71
N LYS A 13 18.80 12.54 -7.04
CA LYS A 13 17.56 13.13 -7.54
C LYS A 13 17.14 12.49 -8.87
N VAL A 14 18.06 12.36 -9.82
CA VAL A 14 17.80 11.75 -11.13
C VAL A 14 17.39 10.28 -10.97
N MET A 15 18.09 9.53 -10.12
CA MET A 15 17.71 8.14 -9.82
C MET A 15 16.34 8.07 -9.13
N GLY A 16 16.08 8.93 -8.15
CA GLY A 16 14.79 9.00 -7.48
C GLY A 16 13.64 9.26 -8.46
N GLU A 17 13.82 10.16 -9.42
CA GLU A 17 12.81 10.47 -10.44
C GLU A 17 12.49 9.28 -11.37
N VAL A 18 13.39 8.30 -11.49
CA VAL A 18 13.15 7.07 -12.27
C VAL A 18 12.34 6.05 -11.47
N PHE A 19 12.61 5.91 -10.17
CA PHE A 19 12.03 4.84 -9.34
C PHE A 19 10.87 5.29 -8.46
N VAL A 20 10.73 6.59 -8.20
CA VAL A 20 9.70 7.13 -7.31
C VAL A 20 8.86 8.15 -8.06
N MET A 21 7.54 7.95 -8.04
CA MET A 21 6.60 8.81 -8.75
C MET A 21 6.51 10.21 -8.13
N GLY A 22 6.66 10.32 -6.82
CA GLY A 22 6.65 11.58 -6.06
C GLY A 22 7.14 11.37 -4.62
N ARG A 23 7.42 12.44 -3.90
CA ARG A 23 7.79 12.39 -2.47
C ARG A 23 6.60 12.20 -1.56
N ASN A 24 5.41 12.49 -2.08
CA ASN A 24 4.11 12.33 -1.45
C ASN A 24 3.07 12.01 -2.53
N ILE A 25 1.86 11.71 -2.12
CA ILE A 25 0.78 11.34 -3.04
C ILE A 25 0.37 12.51 -3.96
N GLU A 26 0.43 13.75 -3.50
CA GLU A 26 0.09 14.94 -4.29
C GLU A 26 1.06 15.13 -5.46
N GLU A 27 2.37 14.97 -5.21
CA GLU A 27 3.38 15.03 -6.27
C GLU A 27 3.21 13.86 -7.26
N ALA A 28 2.87 12.67 -6.78
CA ALA A 28 2.64 11.50 -7.59
C ALA A 28 1.41 11.71 -8.51
N ILE A 29 0.30 12.19 -7.98
CA ILE A 29 -0.91 12.55 -8.75
C ILE A 29 -0.59 13.66 -9.77
N ALA A 30 0.11 14.72 -9.35
CA ALA A 30 0.50 15.79 -10.25
C ALA A 30 1.37 15.29 -11.42
N ARG A 31 2.21 14.28 -11.18
CA ARG A 31 3.01 13.63 -12.22
C ARG A 31 2.17 12.74 -13.11
N MET A 32 1.18 12.01 -12.58
CA MET A 32 0.24 11.21 -13.38
C MET A 32 -0.59 12.07 -14.34
N ASN A 33 -0.93 13.29 -13.95
CA ASN A 33 -1.69 14.21 -14.78
C ASN A 33 -0.88 14.85 -15.95
N LYS A 34 0.44 14.60 -16.03
CA LYS A 34 1.25 15.06 -17.17
C LYS A 34 0.90 14.28 -18.44
N LYS A 35 1.12 14.95 -19.59
CA LYS A 35 0.76 14.41 -20.91
C LYS A 35 1.32 13.01 -21.16
N GLU A 36 2.54 12.73 -20.69
CA GLU A 36 3.22 11.45 -20.87
C GLU A 36 2.61 10.30 -20.04
N ASN A 37 1.87 10.62 -18.97
CA ASN A 37 1.34 9.62 -18.01
C ASN A 37 -0.19 9.55 -17.99
N ARG A 38 -0.90 10.52 -18.54
CA ARG A 38 -2.37 10.66 -18.40
C ARG A 38 -3.19 9.48 -18.97
N ASP A 39 -2.59 8.68 -19.86
CA ASP A 39 -3.23 7.52 -20.47
C ASP A 39 -3.02 6.23 -19.62
N PHE A 40 -2.37 6.34 -18.46
CA PHE A 40 -2.12 5.26 -17.52
C PHE A 40 -2.95 5.43 -16.26
N VAL A 41 -3.27 4.30 -15.64
CA VAL A 41 -3.82 4.21 -14.29
C VAL A 41 -2.70 3.76 -13.35
N ALA A 42 -2.58 4.39 -12.20
CA ALA A 42 -1.56 4.04 -11.21
C ALA A 42 -2.16 3.26 -10.04
N SER A 43 -1.40 2.30 -9.54
CA SER A 43 -1.54 1.77 -8.18
C SER A 43 -0.43 2.40 -7.33
N PHE A 44 -0.82 3.25 -6.38
CA PHE A 44 0.15 3.97 -5.56
C PHE A 44 0.57 3.12 -4.36
N ASP A 45 1.86 2.86 -4.27
CA ASP A 45 2.49 2.28 -3.09
C ASP A 45 3.07 3.42 -2.24
N MET A 46 2.50 3.63 -1.06
CA MET A 46 3.03 4.57 -0.09
C MET A 46 4.24 3.95 0.58
N LEU A 47 5.44 4.49 0.29
CA LEU A 47 6.68 3.99 0.86
C LEU A 47 6.60 3.96 2.38
N GLY A 48 6.61 2.78 2.94
CA GLY A 48 6.54 2.49 4.36
C GLY A 48 6.26 1.00 4.55
N GLU A 49 7.19 0.30 5.18
CA GLU A 49 7.08 -1.12 5.49
C GLU A 49 7.80 -1.40 6.80
N ALA A 50 7.53 -2.56 7.40
CA ALA A 50 8.19 -3.01 8.62
C ALA A 50 8.14 -1.96 9.74
N ALA A 51 6.95 -1.56 10.17
CA ALA A 51 6.75 -0.70 11.33
C ALA A 51 7.53 -1.27 12.53
N ARG A 52 8.27 -0.44 13.24
CA ARG A 52 9.07 -0.85 14.41
C ARG A 52 8.32 -0.65 15.72
N THR A 53 7.39 0.28 15.74
CA THR A 53 6.54 0.62 16.87
C THR A 53 5.08 0.76 16.41
N MET A 54 4.13 0.77 17.34
CA MET A 54 2.74 1.09 17.01
C MET A 54 2.59 2.55 16.54
N ASP A 55 3.42 3.46 17.01
CA ASP A 55 3.43 4.85 16.53
C ASP A 55 3.85 4.93 15.06
N ASP A 56 4.81 4.09 14.63
CA ASP A 56 5.15 3.97 13.21
C ASP A 56 3.96 3.43 12.41
N ALA A 57 3.31 2.37 12.92
CA ALA A 57 2.17 1.75 12.28
C ALA A 57 1.01 2.74 12.09
N TYR A 58 0.69 3.53 13.11
CA TYR A 58 -0.34 4.57 13.02
C TYR A 58 0.03 5.67 12.02
N ARG A 59 1.31 6.09 11.94
CA ARG A 59 1.75 7.07 10.94
C ARG A 59 1.61 6.55 9.51
N TYR A 60 1.98 5.28 9.27
CA TYR A 60 1.77 4.65 7.97
C TYR A 60 0.28 4.50 7.65
N PHE A 61 -0.51 4.08 8.60
CA PHE A 61 -1.95 3.96 8.45
C PHE A 61 -2.60 5.28 8.03
N GLU A 62 -2.30 6.39 8.71
CA GLU A 62 -2.78 7.73 8.34
C GLU A 62 -2.27 8.17 6.96
N SER A 63 -1.06 7.77 6.58
CA SER A 63 -0.53 8.03 5.23
C SER A 63 -1.34 7.29 4.15
N TYR A 64 -1.73 6.04 4.39
CA TYR A 64 -2.61 5.29 3.48
C TYR A 64 -4.00 5.90 3.40
N ARG A 65 -4.59 6.31 4.52
CA ARG A 65 -5.89 6.99 4.55
C ARG A 65 -5.87 8.27 3.72
N HIS A 66 -4.85 9.10 3.93
CA HIS A 66 -4.64 10.32 3.17
C HIS A 66 -4.45 10.03 1.67
N ALA A 67 -3.69 9.00 1.33
CA ALA A 67 -3.49 8.60 -0.06
C ALA A 67 -4.80 8.17 -0.74
N ALA A 68 -5.69 7.45 -0.04
CA ALA A 68 -7.01 7.09 -0.54
C ALA A 68 -7.85 8.33 -0.87
N ASP A 69 -7.85 9.34 0.03
CA ASP A 69 -8.59 10.58 -0.17
C ASP A 69 -8.08 11.35 -1.39
N VAL A 70 -6.76 11.53 -1.49
CA VAL A 70 -6.13 12.28 -2.58
C VAL A 70 -6.29 11.57 -3.92
N ALA A 71 -6.13 10.24 -3.94
CA ALA A 71 -6.35 9.44 -5.15
C ALA A 71 -7.82 9.47 -5.58
N GLY A 72 -8.75 9.40 -4.64
CA GLY A 72 -10.18 9.51 -4.90
C GLY A 72 -10.57 10.89 -5.46
N ALA A 73 -10.06 11.95 -4.86
CA ALA A 73 -10.29 13.33 -5.33
C ALA A 73 -9.72 13.57 -6.74
N ALA A 74 -8.63 12.90 -7.10
CA ALA A 74 -8.05 12.98 -8.44
C ALA A 74 -8.89 12.25 -9.49
N GLY A 75 -9.68 11.27 -9.11
CA GLY A 75 -10.45 10.42 -10.02
C GLY A 75 -9.54 9.49 -10.84
N ASN A 76 -9.92 9.28 -12.11
CA ASN A 76 -9.12 8.50 -13.09
C ASN A 76 -8.97 7.00 -12.80
N GLY A 77 -9.63 6.43 -11.80
CA GLY A 77 -9.60 5.00 -11.48
C GLY A 77 -8.27 4.53 -10.87
N HIS A 78 -7.51 5.43 -10.26
CA HIS A 78 -6.31 5.07 -9.51
C HIS A 78 -6.63 4.15 -8.33
N SER A 79 -5.64 3.40 -7.87
CA SER A 79 -5.72 2.52 -6.71
C SER A 79 -4.55 2.78 -5.76
N ILE A 80 -4.65 2.24 -4.55
CA ILE A 80 -3.53 2.19 -3.62
C ILE A 80 -3.19 0.75 -3.25
N SER A 81 -1.95 0.49 -2.90
CA SER A 81 -1.53 -0.79 -2.33
C SER A 81 -1.01 -0.61 -0.91
N VAL A 82 -1.23 -1.62 -0.07
CA VAL A 82 -0.86 -1.60 1.35
C VAL A 82 0.00 -2.81 1.70
N LYS A 83 1.06 -2.58 2.46
CA LYS A 83 1.88 -3.61 3.07
C LYS A 83 1.43 -3.86 4.51
N LEU A 84 1.10 -5.10 4.83
CA LEU A 84 0.62 -5.44 6.18
C LEU A 84 1.69 -5.22 7.25
N SER A 85 2.97 -5.35 6.89
CA SER A 85 4.09 -5.04 7.79
C SER A 85 4.20 -3.56 8.18
N ALA A 86 3.59 -2.67 7.41
CA ALA A 86 3.48 -1.26 7.78
C ALA A 86 2.46 -1.01 8.89
N LEU A 87 1.51 -1.93 9.11
CA LEU A 87 0.38 -1.74 10.02
C LEU A 87 0.58 -2.33 11.42
N HIS A 88 1.63 -3.14 11.61
CA HIS A 88 1.92 -3.70 12.95
C HIS A 88 3.38 -4.12 13.11
N PRO A 89 4.08 -3.73 14.22
CA PRO A 89 5.50 -4.01 14.41
C PRO A 89 5.81 -5.50 14.68
N ARG A 90 4.81 -6.29 15.03
CA ARG A 90 4.95 -7.74 15.28
C ARG A 90 4.10 -8.55 14.30
N TYR A 91 4.10 -8.13 13.03
CA TYR A 91 3.47 -8.88 11.95
C TYR A 91 4.33 -10.11 11.59
N GLU A 92 4.12 -11.17 12.36
CA GLU A 92 4.86 -12.43 12.27
C GLU A 92 3.98 -13.63 12.69
N PRO A 93 4.17 -14.84 12.14
CA PRO A 93 3.35 -16.02 12.45
C PRO A 93 3.29 -16.35 13.94
N ALA A 94 4.39 -16.16 14.68
CA ALA A 94 4.46 -16.43 16.13
C ALA A 94 3.57 -15.48 16.95
N ARG A 95 3.07 -14.40 16.35
CA ARG A 95 2.20 -13.40 16.99
C ARG A 95 0.84 -13.25 16.29
N ALA A 96 0.46 -14.24 15.48
CA ALA A 96 -0.78 -14.23 14.69
C ALA A 96 -2.02 -13.87 15.54
N GLY A 97 -2.18 -14.48 16.71
CA GLY A 97 -3.31 -14.21 17.60
C GLY A 97 -3.44 -12.76 18.10
N ILE A 98 -2.35 -11.98 18.02
CA ILE A 98 -2.33 -10.56 18.41
C ILE A 98 -2.42 -9.66 17.19
N CYS A 99 -1.60 -9.91 16.17
CA CYS A 99 -1.48 -9.01 15.02
C CYS A 99 -2.64 -9.16 14.03
N ILE A 100 -3.20 -10.35 13.81
CA ILE A 100 -4.30 -10.53 12.85
C ILE A 100 -5.51 -9.65 13.20
N PRO A 101 -6.08 -9.66 14.40
CA PRO A 101 -7.25 -8.83 14.70
C PRO A 101 -6.99 -7.34 14.49
N ILE A 102 -5.82 -6.85 14.92
CA ILE A 102 -5.46 -5.43 14.82
C ILE A 102 -5.29 -5.02 13.36
N ILE A 103 -4.53 -5.81 12.59
CA ILE A 103 -4.29 -5.50 11.18
C ILE A 103 -5.59 -5.63 10.38
N SER A 104 -6.43 -6.64 10.64
CA SER A 104 -7.72 -6.80 9.97
C SER A 104 -8.62 -5.60 10.17
N GLU A 105 -8.68 -5.04 11.39
CA GLU A 105 -9.45 -3.83 11.68
C GLU A 105 -8.90 -2.62 10.90
N MET A 106 -7.58 -2.42 10.88
CA MET A 106 -6.95 -1.32 10.14
C MET A 106 -7.16 -1.47 8.62
N VAL A 107 -7.01 -2.68 8.06
CA VAL A 107 -7.22 -2.93 6.64
C VAL A 107 -8.70 -2.76 6.26
N LEU A 108 -9.62 -3.16 7.14
CA LEU A 108 -11.06 -2.93 6.93
C LEU A 108 -11.39 -1.43 6.88
N ASP A 109 -10.85 -0.63 7.81
CA ASP A 109 -11.03 0.83 7.80
C ASP A 109 -10.49 1.44 6.49
N LEU A 110 -9.29 1.03 6.06
CA LEU A 110 -8.72 1.46 4.78
C LEU A 110 -9.62 1.06 3.59
N ALA A 111 -10.13 -0.17 3.59
CA ALA A 111 -11.01 -0.67 2.53
C ALA A 111 -12.31 0.13 2.45
N LEU A 112 -12.93 0.45 3.59
CA LEU A 112 -14.12 1.30 3.66
C LEU A 112 -13.83 2.71 3.16
N ARG A 113 -12.70 3.29 3.57
CA ARG A 113 -12.25 4.61 3.09
C ARG A 113 -12.02 4.62 1.58
N CYS A 114 -11.35 3.60 1.05
CA CYS A 114 -11.14 3.44 -0.39
C CYS A 114 -12.46 3.31 -1.15
N ARG A 115 -13.41 2.50 -0.64
CA ARG A 115 -14.75 2.36 -1.20
C ARG A 115 -15.49 3.69 -1.27
N GLU A 116 -15.48 4.47 -0.19
CA GLU A 116 -16.11 5.79 -0.12
C GLU A 116 -15.47 6.78 -1.11
N SER A 117 -14.17 6.70 -1.29
CA SER A 117 -13.40 7.56 -2.21
C SER A 117 -13.42 7.08 -3.66
N GLY A 118 -14.01 5.91 -3.97
CA GLY A 118 -14.00 5.33 -5.32
C GLY A 118 -12.63 4.83 -5.78
N VAL A 119 -11.77 4.41 -4.83
CA VAL A 119 -10.40 3.91 -5.03
C VAL A 119 -10.36 2.42 -4.74
N ALA A 120 -9.64 1.63 -5.52
CA ALA A 120 -9.40 0.23 -5.18
C ALA A 120 -8.23 0.08 -4.20
N LEU A 121 -8.29 -0.96 -3.35
CA LEU A 121 -7.26 -1.30 -2.37
C LEU A 121 -6.68 -2.68 -2.67
N THR A 122 -5.37 -2.76 -2.86
CA THR A 122 -4.65 -4.03 -3.03
C THR A 122 -3.75 -4.29 -1.83
N VAL A 123 -3.82 -5.49 -1.27
CA VAL A 123 -2.84 -5.94 -0.27
C VAL A 123 -1.64 -6.52 -1.00
N ASP A 124 -0.45 -5.96 -0.76
CA ASP A 124 0.79 -6.41 -1.35
C ASP A 124 1.23 -7.76 -0.77
N ALA A 125 1.89 -8.56 -1.61
CA ALA A 125 2.55 -9.78 -1.16
C ALA A 125 3.92 -9.44 -0.55
N GLU A 126 4.20 -10.01 0.61
CA GLU A 126 5.47 -9.84 1.33
C GLU A 126 6.21 -11.18 1.44
N GLU A 127 7.01 -11.39 2.48
CA GLU A 127 7.85 -12.58 2.63
C GLU A 127 7.02 -13.88 2.71
N SER A 128 7.55 -14.96 2.18
CA SER A 128 6.83 -16.24 2.04
C SER A 128 6.35 -16.85 3.36
N GLU A 129 7.05 -16.60 4.46
CA GLU A 129 6.66 -17.04 5.81
C GLU A 129 5.43 -16.30 6.35
N ARG A 130 5.13 -15.13 5.82
CA ARG A 130 3.95 -14.33 6.19
C ARG A 130 2.72 -14.65 5.35
N LEU A 131 2.84 -15.48 4.31
CA LEU A 131 1.74 -15.77 3.39
C LEU A 131 0.48 -16.24 4.12
N MET A 132 0.60 -17.16 5.08
CA MET A 132 -0.59 -17.71 5.76
C MET A 132 -1.31 -16.66 6.60
N ILE A 133 -0.57 -15.85 7.37
CA ILE A 133 -1.19 -14.79 8.18
C ILE A 133 -1.75 -13.67 7.31
N SER A 134 -1.15 -13.38 6.14
CA SER A 134 -1.73 -12.42 5.19
C SER A 134 -3.04 -12.93 4.61
N LEU A 135 -3.12 -14.20 4.24
CA LEU A 135 -4.36 -14.81 3.75
C LEU A 135 -5.47 -14.83 4.79
N ASP A 136 -5.13 -15.05 6.07
CA ASP A 136 -6.13 -14.99 7.15
C ASP A 136 -6.70 -13.57 7.29
N ILE A 137 -5.85 -12.53 7.31
CA ILE A 137 -6.26 -11.12 7.35
C ILE A 137 -7.12 -10.77 6.14
N ILE A 138 -6.65 -11.09 4.93
CA ILE A 138 -7.37 -10.78 3.68
C ILE A 138 -8.74 -11.47 3.66
N ARG A 139 -8.81 -12.75 4.07
CA ARG A 139 -10.08 -13.49 4.16
C ARG A 139 -11.03 -12.83 5.14
N ASP A 140 -10.56 -12.42 6.32
CA ASP A 140 -11.40 -11.81 7.34
C ASP A 140 -11.98 -10.48 6.86
N VAL A 141 -11.16 -9.66 6.19
CA VAL A 141 -11.58 -8.38 5.60
C VAL A 141 -12.53 -8.61 4.42
N ALA A 142 -12.17 -9.47 3.45
CA ALA A 142 -12.97 -9.71 2.25
C ALA A 142 -14.37 -10.28 2.54
N ARG A 143 -14.52 -10.99 3.65
CA ARG A 143 -15.82 -11.53 4.09
C ARG A 143 -16.62 -10.59 4.97
N HIS A 144 -16.11 -9.42 5.28
CA HIS A 144 -16.79 -8.49 6.16
C HIS A 144 -18.04 -7.92 5.47
N PRO A 145 -19.24 -7.98 6.12
CA PRO A 145 -20.51 -7.56 5.50
C PRO A 145 -20.49 -6.13 4.95
N SER A 146 -19.72 -5.23 5.56
CA SER A 146 -19.57 -3.84 5.12
C SER A 146 -18.91 -3.70 3.75
N LEU A 147 -18.27 -4.74 3.19
CA LEU A 147 -17.68 -4.73 1.85
C LEU A 147 -18.53 -5.46 0.81
N GLU A 148 -19.72 -5.96 1.20
CA GLU A 148 -20.60 -6.66 0.27
C GLU A 148 -20.92 -5.80 -0.96
N GLY A 149 -20.80 -6.42 -2.14
CA GLY A 149 -21.03 -5.77 -3.43
C GLY A 149 -19.96 -4.80 -3.89
N TRP A 150 -18.83 -4.70 -3.17
CA TRP A 150 -17.67 -3.92 -3.61
C TRP A 150 -16.55 -4.84 -4.13
N ASP A 151 -16.14 -4.62 -5.37
CA ASP A 151 -15.10 -5.38 -6.09
C ASP A 151 -13.72 -4.73 -6.08
N GLY A 152 -13.57 -3.62 -5.34
CA GLY A 152 -12.33 -2.86 -5.27
C GLY A 152 -11.28 -3.38 -4.28
N PHE A 153 -11.55 -4.48 -3.53
CA PHE A 153 -10.58 -5.09 -2.61
C PHE A 153 -9.89 -6.28 -3.24
N GLY A 154 -8.59 -6.30 -3.26
CA GLY A 154 -7.80 -7.36 -3.88
C GLY A 154 -6.46 -7.62 -3.21
N MET A 155 -5.71 -8.58 -3.75
CA MET A 155 -4.38 -8.94 -3.28
C MET A 155 -3.42 -9.21 -4.43
N ALA A 156 -2.14 -8.95 -4.21
CA ALA A 156 -1.06 -9.38 -5.10
C ALA A 156 -0.65 -10.83 -4.77
N ILE A 157 -0.38 -11.62 -5.81
CA ILE A 157 0.12 -12.99 -5.69
C ILE A 157 1.48 -13.07 -6.35
N GLN A 158 2.47 -13.61 -5.63
CA GLN A 158 3.81 -13.88 -6.16
C GLN A 158 3.78 -15.12 -7.05
N ALA A 159 3.45 -14.94 -8.33
CA ALA A 159 3.22 -16.03 -9.28
C ALA A 159 4.45 -16.93 -9.55
N TYR A 160 5.66 -16.46 -9.24
CA TYR A 160 6.89 -17.28 -9.30
C TYR A 160 6.97 -18.31 -8.16
N SER A 161 6.19 -18.15 -7.10
CA SER A 161 6.14 -19.09 -5.99
C SER A 161 5.51 -20.42 -6.42
N LYS A 162 6.09 -21.55 -5.99
CA LYS A 162 5.50 -22.89 -6.21
C LYS A 162 4.09 -23.03 -5.63
N ARG A 163 3.72 -22.18 -4.67
CA ARG A 163 2.40 -22.16 -4.02
C ARG A 163 1.43 -21.17 -4.68
N GLY A 164 1.90 -20.36 -5.63
CA GLY A 164 1.10 -19.29 -6.23
C GLY A 164 -0.20 -19.78 -6.89
N SER A 165 -0.19 -20.98 -7.48
CA SER A 165 -1.39 -21.57 -8.09
C SER A 165 -2.41 -22.14 -7.09
N ALA A 166 -2.02 -22.27 -5.81
CA ALA A 166 -2.88 -22.80 -4.74
C ALA A 166 -3.45 -21.68 -3.84
N VAL A 167 -3.00 -20.43 -4.04
CA VAL A 167 -3.48 -19.21 -3.37
C VAL A 167 -4.62 -18.60 -4.17
#